data_fa6eb2b9a389b3350f7f59ff0ba41544
#
_entry.id   fa6eb2b9a389b3350f7f59ff0ba41544
#
_cell.length_a   1.000
_cell.length_b   1.000
_cell.length_c   1.000
_cell.angle_alpha   90.00
_cell.angle_beta   90.00
_cell.angle_gamma   90.00
#
_symmetry.space_group_name_H-M   'P 1'
#
loop_
_entity.id
_entity.type
_entity.pdbx_description
1 polymer ?
#
loop_
_entity_poly.entity_id
_entity_poly.type
_entity_poly.pdbx_seq_one_letter_code
_entity_poly.pdbx_strand_id
1 'polypeptide(L)'
;MTTQNQLLARAAARNNAEWCAAMSRSHGLVSAFEAQAWAAPARTPPFYPDAVTLVPEAAVAALVHRIDITSAGASVKDSFADLDLTDANFQVLFEAQWIHRPARAPAIAPDLSWNVADDPDTVRAWALAWDNGNGNPDLFRPELLDEPATFVLAGRSACGRVVAGAVANRSDQVVGISNIFALDGGPDAAWPGVLDAMCRMFPTLPVVGYEHGDDLAVAVRHGFEPVGPLRIWLHGWCSDRMDTSGV
;
A
#
# COMPACT_ATOMS: atom_id res chain seq x y z
N MET A 1 -11.19 -17.48 10.99
CA MET A 1 -11.70 -16.34 10.18
C MET A 1 -13.12 -16.63 9.73
N THR A 2 -14.04 -15.65 9.75
CA THR A 2 -15.39 -15.82 9.18
C THR A 2 -15.35 -15.81 7.66
N THR A 3 -16.36 -16.38 6.98
CA THR A 3 -16.46 -16.33 5.50
C THR A 3 -16.47 -14.88 4.99
N GLN A 4 -17.12 -13.96 5.71
CA GLN A 4 -17.15 -12.54 5.40
C GLN A 4 -15.73 -11.94 5.40
N ASN A 5 -14.95 -12.19 6.46
CA ASN A 5 -13.57 -11.67 6.56
C ASN A 5 -12.67 -12.24 5.45
N GLN A 6 -12.86 -13.50 5.05
CA GLN A 6 -12.14 -14.09 3.93
C GLN A 6 -12.41 -13.38 2.60
N LEU A 7 -13.67 -13.01 2.34
CA LEU A 7 -14.04 -12.25 1.14
C LEU A 7 -13.44 -10.84 1.17
N LEU A 8 -13.47 -10.17 2.33
CA LEU A 8 -12.88 -8.85 2.51
C LEU A 8 -11.35 -8.87 2.35
N ALA A 9 -10.66 -9.86 2.92
CA ALA A 9 -9.22 -10.03 2.75
C ALA A 9 -8.83 -10.27 1.27
N ARG A 10 -9.61 -11.07 0.54
CA ARG A 10 -9.40 -11.28 -0.91
C ARG A 10 -9.62 -9.99 -1.70
N ALA A 11 -10.65 -9.21 -1.38
CA ALA A 11 -10.89 -7.92 -2.02
C ALA A 11 -9.76 -6.93 -1.74
N ALA A 12 -9.25 -6.88 -0.50
CA ALA A 12 -8.11 -6.05 -0.11
C ALA A 12 -6.82 -6.49 -0.82
N ALA A 13 -6.53 -7.80 -0.88
CA ALA A 13 -5.38 -8.36 -1.58
C ALA A 13 -5.40 -8.02 -3.08
N ARG A 14 -6.57 -8.18 -3.74
CA ARG A 14 -6.75 -7.85 -5.15
C ARG A 14 -6.57 -6.36 -5.40
N ASN A 15 -7.18 -5.50 -4.60
CA ASN A 15 -7.04 -4.06 -4.70
C ASN A 15 -5.59 -3.62 -4.50
N ASN A 16 -4.88 -4.16 -3.51
CA ASN A 16 -3.48 -3.86 -3.28
C ASN A 16 -2.57 -4.33 -4.44
N ALA A 17 -2.84 -5.49 -5.03
CA ALA A 17 -2.14 -5.95 -6.22
C ALA A 17 -2.35 -5.01 -7.43
N GLU A 18 -3.54 -4.46 -7.59
CA GLU A 18 -3.86 -3.46 -8.62
C GLU A 18 -3.09 -2.15 -8.39
N TRP A 19 -2.94 -1.72 -7.14
CA TRP A 19 -2.06 -0.61 -6.77
C TRP A 19 -0.59 -0.90 -7.10
N CYS A 20 -0.06 -2.07 -6.71
CA CYS A 20 1.31 -2.47 -7.05
C CYS A 20 1.53 -2.52 -8.58
N ALA A 21 0.53 -2.96 -9.34
CA ALA A 21 0.57 -2.95 -10.80
C ALA A 21 0.59 -1.53 -11.38
N ALA A 22 -0.19 -0.58 -10.82
CA ALA A 22 -0.16 0.82 -11.21
C ALA A 22 1.21 1.46 -10.93
N MET A 23 1.79 1.22 -9.76
CA MET A 23 3.15 1.62 -9.45
C MET A 23 4.18 1.05 -10.42
N SER A 24 4.08 -0.23 -10.75
CA SER A 24 4.99 -0.86 -11.74
C SER A 24 4.86 -0.19 -13.10
N ARG A 25 3.64 0.07 -13.58
CA ARG A 25 3.41 0.75 -14.88
C ARG A 25 3.93 2.18 -14.90
N SER A 26 3.77 2.95 -13.82
CA SER A 26 4.31 4.31 -13.73
C SER A 26 5.84 4.35 -13.82
N HIS A 27 6.50 3.21 -13.53
CA HIS A 27 7.93 3.02 -13.72
C HIS A 27 8.30 2.32 -15.03
N GLY A 28 7.35 2.11 -15.94
CA GLY A 28 7.58 1.43 -17.21
C GLY A 28 7.82 -0.07 -17.09
N LEU A 29 7.48 -0.68 -15.94
CA LEU A 29 7.67 -2.10 -15.68
C LEU A 29 6.44 -2.91 -16.14
N VAL A 30 6.72 -4.09 -16.71
CA VAL A 30 5.69 -5.05 -17.07
C VAL A 30 5.36 -5.93 -15.86
N SER A 31 4.09 -6.19 -15.66
CA SER A 31 3.61 -7.12 -14.63
C SER A 31 2.33 -7.82 -15.11
N ALA A 32 1.98 -8.95 -14.50
CA ALA A 32 0.84 -9.73 -14.94
C ALA A 32 0.04 -10.31 -13.76
N PHE A 33 -1.28 -10.30 -13.92
CA PHE A 33 -2.21 -11.03 -13.07
C PHE A 33 -2.39 -12.44 -13.62
N GLU A 34 -2.27 -13.43 -12.76
CA GLU A 34 -2.70 -14.80 -12.99
C GLU A 34 -3.70 -15.23 -11.92
N ALA A 35 -4.19 -16.48 -12.01
CA ALA A 35 -5.24 -16.95 -11.11
C ALA A 35 -4.86 -16.89 -9.62
N GLN A 36 -3.59 -17.13 -9.28
CA GLN A 36 -3.14 -17.24 -7.89
C GLN A 36 -2.38 -16.00 -7.38
N ALA A 37 -1.77 -15.22 -8.27
CA ALA A 37 -0.95 -14.08 -7.89
C ALA A 37 -0.81 -13.05 -9.01
N TRP A 38 -0.61 -11.80 -8.61
CA TRP A 38 0.05 -10.79 -9.44
C TRP A 38 1.56 -10.88 -9.24
N ALA A 39 2.35 -10.67 -10.30
CA ALA A 39 3.81 -10.60 -10.20
C ALA A 39 4.43 -9.73 -11.30
N ALA A 40 5.58 -9.15 -10.99
CA ALA A 40 6.46 -8.43 -11.90
C ALA A 40 7.77 -9.24 -12.10
N PRO A 41 8.15 -9.59 -13.35
CA PRO A 41 9.36 -10.37 -13.62
C PRO A 41 10.65 -9.57 -13.42
N ALA A 42 10.57 -8.25 -13.40
CA ALA A 42 11.66 -7.36 -13.02
C ALA A 42 11.41 -6.75 -11.64
N ARG A 43 12.48 -6.31 -10.98
CA ARG A 43 12.41 -5.69 -9.67
C ARG A 43 11.47 -4.48 -9.68
N THR A 44 10.52 -4.45 -8.78
CA THR A 44 9.60 -3.34 -8.57
C THR A 44 10.29 -2.14 -7.90
N PRO A 45 9.65 -0.96 -7.86
CA PRO A 45 10.17 0.17 -7.11
C PRO A 45 10.37 -0.15 -5.62
N PRO A 46 11.27 0.54 -4.92
CA PRO A 46 11.44 0.36 -3.47
C PRO A 46 10.12 0.42 -2.71
N PHE A 47 9.98 -0.41 -1.67
CA PHE A 47 8.78 -0.56 -0.82
C PHE A 47 7.59 -1.29 -1.46
N TYR A 48 7.69 -1.67 -2.75
CA TYR A 48 6.64 -2.42 -3.44
C TYR A 48 7.06 -3.88 -3.63
N PRO A 49 6.15 -4.86 -3.39
CA PRO A 49 6.46 -6.26 -3.56
C PRO A 49 6.55 -6.63 -5.04
N ASP A 50 7.42 -7.60 -5.36
CA ASP A 50 7.53 -8.16 -6.71
C ASP A 50 6.39 -9.14 -7.03
N ALA A 51 5.71 -9.66 -6.00
CA ALA A 51 4.49 -10.45 -6.14
C ALA A 51 3.51 -10.23 -4.98
N VAL A 52 2.22 -10.40 -5.27
CA VAL A 52 1.12 -10.38 -4.30
C VAL A 52 0.23 -11.59 -4.55
N THR A 53 0.02 -12.45 -3.53
CA THR A 53 -0.90 -13.57 -3.65
C THR A 53 -2.36 -13.11 -3.65
N LEU A 54 -3.21 -13.74 -4.46
CA LEU A 54 -4.62 -13.40 -4.65
C LEU A 54 -5.57 -14.45 -4.08
N VAL A 55 -5.03 -15.63 -3.77
CA VAL A 55 -5.76 -16.74 -3.19
C VAL A 55 -4.92 -17.39 -2.08
N PRO A 56 -5.54 -18.00 -1.07
CA PRO A 56 -4.84 -18.85 -0.11
C PRO A 56 -4.12 -20.03 -0.79
N GLU A 57 -3.06 -20.51 -0.16
CA GLU A 57 -2.28 -21.69 -0.58
C GLU A 57 -1.76 -21.59 -2.02
N ALA A 58 -1.35 -20.38 -2.43
CA ALA A 58 -0.75 -20.16 -3.75
C ALA A 58 0.51 -21.03 -3.93
N ALA A 59 0.71 -21.59 -5.14
CA ALA A 59 1.82 -22.48 -5.43
C ALA A 59 3.17 -21.72 -5.39
N VAL A 60 3.96 -21.95 -4.34
CA VAL A 60 5.25 -21.28 -4.08
C VAL A 60 6.20 -21.34 -5.29
N ALA A 61 6.41 -22.53 -5.86
CA ALA A 61 7.33 -22.69 -6.99
C ALA A 61 6.91 -21.88 -8.21
N ALA A 62 5.61 -21.84 -8.52
CA ALA A 62 5.07 -21.05 -9.62
C ALA A 62 5.21 -19.56 -9.36
N LEU A 63 4.99 -19.11 -8.12
CA LEU A 63 5.14 -17.71 -7.71
C LEU A 63 6.59 -17.23 -7.83
N VAL A 64 7.54 -17.98 -7.24
CA VAL A 64 8.97 -17.62 -7.23
C VAL A 64 9.56 -17.61 -8.65
N HIS A 65 9.10 -18.50 -9.53
CA HIS A 65 9.55 -18.53 -10.93
C HIS A 65 9.17 -17.25 -11.73
N ARG A 66 8.21 -16.47 -11.24
CA ARG A 66 7.70 -15.25 -11.92
C ARG A 66 8.36 -13.96 -11.48
N ILE A 67 9.26 -13.99 -10.51
CA ILE A 67 9.97 -12.82 -9.98
C ILE A 67 11.48 -12.96 -10.08
N ASP A 68 12.20 -11.85 -10.08
CA ASP A 68 13.66 -11.86 -10.12
C ASP A 68 14.25 -12.06 -8.71
N ILE A 69 14.78 -13.26 -8.47
CA ILE A 69 15.53 -13.60 -7.25
C ILE A 69 17.04 -13.75 -7.47
N THR A 70 17.57 -13.27 -8.60
CA THR A 70 19.02 -13.35 -8.91
C THR A 70 19.86 -12.49 -7.98
N SER A 71 19.25 -11.51 -7.32
CA SER A 71 19.86 -10.66 -6.31
C SER A 71 18.97 -10.56 -5.07
N ALA A 72 19.57 -10.18 -3.94
CA ALA A 72 18.84 -9.94 -2.70
C ALA A 72 17.82 -8.78 -2.85
N GLY A 73 16.74 -8.81 -2.04
CA GLY A 73 15.76 -7.76 -1.96
C GLY A 73 14.46 -7.99 -2.76
N ALA A 74 14.29 -9.17 -3.43
CA ALA A 74 12.97 -9.55 -3.93
C ALA A 74 11.98 -9.66 -2.77
N SER A 75 10.75 -9.19 -2.96
CA SER A 75 9.77 -9.31 -1.90
C SER A 75 8.44 -9.86 -2.37
N VAL A 76 7.80 -10.62 -1.51
CA VAL A 76 6.50 -11.24 -1.74
C VAL A 76 5.53 -10.81 -0.65
N LYS A 77 4.39 -10.29 -1.05
CA LYS A 77 3.25 -10.09 -0.16
C LYS A 77 2.38 -11.33 -0.19
N ASP A 78 2.52 -12.13 0.85
CA ASP A 78 1.67 -13.27 1.15
C ASP A 78 0.40 -12.77 1.83
N SER A 79 -0.64 -12.61 1.04
CA SER A 79 -1.89 -11.94 1.43
C SER A 79 -2.73 -12.74 2.44
N PHE A 80 -2.36 -13.97 2.74
CA PHE A 80 -3.10 -14.85 3.64
C PHE A 80 -2.24 -15.39 4.77
N ALA A 81 -0.94 -15.04 4.79
CA ALA A 81 0.06 -15.49 5.75
C ALA A 81 0.15 -17.02 5.85
N ASP A 82 -0.03 -17.71 4.74
CA ASP A 82 -0.13 -19.17 4.65
C ASP A 82 0.97 -19.82 3.79
N LEU A 83 1.88 -19.04 3.21
CA LEU A 83 3.02 -19.56 2.48
C LEU A 83 4.22 -19.82 3.39
N ASP A 84 5.06 -20.78 2.98
CA ASP A 84 6.42 -20.95 3.46
C ASP A 84 7.41 -20.78 2.29
N LEU A 85 8.19 -19.69 2.32
CA LEU A 85 9.16 -19.31 1.31
C LEU A 85 10.61 -19.54 1.79
N THR A 86 10.83 -20.19 2.93
CA THR A 86 12.16 -20.37 3.53
C THR A 86 13.10 -21.18 2.63
N ASP A 87 12.60 -22.25 1.99
CA ASP A 87 13.38 -23.07 1.06
C ASP A 87 13.82 -22.29 -0.20
N ALA A 88 13.15 -21.18 -0.52
CA ALA A 88 13.52 -20.27 -1.60
C ALA A 88 14.37 -19.07 -1.11
N ASN A 89 14.98 -19.18 0.08
CA ASN A 89 15.85 -18.18 0.70
C ASN A 89 15.14 -16.84 0.99
N PHE A 90 13.85 -16.88 1.34
CA PHE A 90 13.14 -15.74 1.87
C PHE A 90 13.02 -15.83 3.40
N GLN A 91 12.96 -14.69 4.04
CA GLN A 91 12.67 -14.55 5.46
C GLN A 91 11.50 -13.59 5.66
N VAL A 92 10.73 -13.77 6.71
CA VAL A 92 9.65 -12.84 7.07
C VAL A 92 10.25 -11.51 7.46
N LEU A 93 9.90 -10.46 6.72
CA LEU A 93 10.29 -9.09 7.05
C LEU A 93 9.39 -8.52 8.16
N PHE A 94 8.08 -8.67 8.01
CA PHE A 94 7.09 -8.34 9.04
C PHE A 94 5.74 -9.00 8.74
N GLU A 95 4.88 -9.03 9.77
CA GLU A 95 3.48 -9.43 9.68
C GLU A 95 2.58 -8.21 9.83
N ALA A 96 1.45 -8.22 9.14
CA ALA A 96 0.47 -7.15 9.14
C ALA A 96 -0.97 -7.69 9.11
N GLN A 97 -1.93 -6.80 9.15
CA GLN A 97 -3.35 -7.14 9.05
C GLN A 97 -4.00 -6.36 7.91
N TRP A 98 -4.76 -7.05 7.05
CA TRP A 98 -5.73 -6.38 6.21
C TRP A 98 -6.75 -5.68 7.09
N ILE A 99 -7.07 -4.46 6.75
CA ILE A 99 -8.05 -3.63 7.45
C ILE A 99 -9.18 -3.25 6.51
N HIS A 100 -10.39 -3.15 7.07
CA HIS A 100 -11.59 -2.80 6.34
C HIS A 100 -12.41 -1.78 7.14
N ARG A 101 -12.96 -0.79 6.46
CA ARG A 101 -13.89 0.19 7.03
C ARG A 101 -15.12 0.29 6.12
N PRO A 102 -16.33 0.04 6.61
CA PRO A 102 -17.56 0.19 5.83
C PRO A 102 -17.68 1.59 5.23
N ALA A 103 -18.37 1.71 4.09
CA ALA A 103 -18.74 3.00 3.54
C ALA A 103 -19.52 3.81 4.59
N ARG A 104 -19.12 5.07 4.80
CA ARG A 104 -19.75 6.00 5.74
C ARG A 104 -19.85 7.38 5.13
N ALA A 105 -20.83 8.16 5.56
CA ALA A 105 -20.89 9.57 5.23
C ALA A 105 -19.68 10.33 5.83
N PRO A 106 -19.17 11.39 5.17
CA PRO A 106 -18.15 12.27 5.72
C PRO A 106 -18.64 12.85 7.05
N ALA A 107 -17.77 12.89 8.06
CA ALA A 107 -18.21 13.21 9.43
C ALA A 107 -17.69 14.54 9.96
N ILE A 108 -16.59 15.08 9.45
CA ILE A 108 -15.93 16.27 10.02
C ILE A 108 -15.32 17.10 8.88
N ALA A 109 -15.43 18.45 8.98
CA ALA A 109 -14.69 19.34 8.08
C ALA A 109 -13.19 19.25 8.43
N PRO A 110 -12.32 18.88 7.50
CA PRO A 110 -10.88 18.78 7.76
C PRO A 110 -10.26 20.18 7.90
N ASP A 111 -9.23 20.29 8.75
CA ASP A 111 -8.45 21.53 8.92
C ASP A 111 -7.61 21.86 7.68
N LEU A 112 -7.31 20.87 6.86
CA LEU A 112 -6.56 20.99 5.60
C LEU A 112 -7.51 20.98 4.39
N SER A 113 -7.12 21.68 3.33
CA SER A 113 -7.77 21.54 2.02
C SER A 113 -7.27 20.28 1.34
N TRP A 114 -8.18 19.34 1.04
CA TRP A 114 -7.85 18.07 0.38
C TRP A 114 -8.32 18.06 -1.06
N ASN A 115 -7.40 17.73 -1.98
CA ASN A 115 -7.67 17.65 -3.41
C ASN A 115 -6.94 16.44 -3.99
N VAL A 116 -7.44 15.93 -5.11
CA VAL A 116 -6.69 15.00 -5.96
C VAL A 116 -5.63 15.79 -6.70
N ALA A 117 -4.40 15.28 -6.73
CA ALA A 117 -3.35 15.83 -7.59
C ALA A 117 -3.73 15.58 -9.07
N ASP A 118 -3.71 16.63 -9.87
CA ASP A 118 -4.07 16.62 -11.29
C ASP A 118 -2.95 17.16 -12.18
N ASP A 119 -1.80 17.49 -11.59
CA ASP A 119 -0.62 18.01 -12.30
C ASP A 119 0.70 17.39 -11.77
N PRO A 120 1.75 17.33 -12.61
CA PRO A 120 3.04 16.75 -12.26
C PRO A 120 3.74 17.44 -11.09
N ASP A 121 3.61 18.76 -10.95
CA ASP A 121 4.27 19.52 -9.87
C ASP A 121 3.67 19.18 -8.51
N THR A 122 2.34 18.97 -8.47
CA THR A 122 1.64 18.51 -7.26
C THR A 122 2.08 17.10 -6.88
N VAL A 123 2.18 16.15 -7.83
CA VAL A 123 2.68 14.79 -7.54
C VAL A 123 4.11 14.84 -7.04
N ARG A 124 4.97 15.66 -7.65
CA ARG A 124 6.36 15.85 -7.21
C ARG A 124 6.43 16.45 -5.80
N ALA A 125 5.63 17.48 -5.49
CA ALA A 125 5.58 18.08 -4.16
C ALA A 125 5.07 17.08 -3.11
N TRP A 126 4.10 16.25 -3.47
CA TRP A 126 3.58 15.17 -2.64
C TRP A 126 4.65 14.11 -2.36
N ALA A 127 5.37 13.64 -3.41
CA ALA A 127 6.43 12.66 -3.29
C ALA A 127 7.58 13.14 -2.39
N LEU A 128 7.96 14.42 -2.48
CA LEU A 128 8.97 15.03 -1.61
C LEU A 128 8.50 15.17 -0.15
N ALA A 129 7.20 15.39 0.08
CA ALA A 129 6.64 15.51 1.42
C ALA A 129 6.44 14.14 2.11
N TRP A 130 6.29 13.08 1.34
CA TRP A 130 6.18 11.73 1.85
C TRP A 130 7.42 11.33 2.68
N ASP A 131 7.30 10.37 3.57
CA ASP A 131 8.38 9.92 4.47
C ASP A 131 8.98 11.07 5.31
N ASN A 132 8.09 11.85 5.96
CA ASN A 132 8.46 12.98 6.81
C ASN A 132 9.32 14.05 6.10
N GLY A 133 9.11 14.23 4.80
CA GLY A 133 9.85 15.18 3.98
C GLY A 133 11.18 14.65 3.43
N ASN A 134 11.47 13.36 3.66
CA ASN A 134 12.64 12.68 3.08
C ASN A 134 12.28 11.89 1.80
N GLY A 135 11.08 12.06 1.28
CA GLY A 135 10.58 11.33 0.14
C GLY A 135 11.43 11.50 -1.12
N ASN A 136 11.47 10.44 -1.91
CA ASN A 136 12.15 10.44 -3.20
C ASN A 136 11.14 10.83 -4.31
N PRO A 137 11.36 11.93 -5.05
CA PRO A 137 10.46 12.35 -6.12
C PRO A 137 10.37 11.34 -7.27
N ASP A 138 11.37 10.47 -7.42
CA ASP A 138 11.38 9.43 -8.45
C ASP A 138 10.62 8.16 -8.06
N LEU A 139 10.14 8.05 -6.81
CA LEU A 139 9.32 6.93 -6.35
C LEU A 139 7.88 7.08 -6.83
N PHE A 140 7.26 8.26 -6.58
CA PHE A 140 5.91 8.55 -7.04
C PHE A 140 5.98 9.46 -8.26
N ARG A 141 5.91 8.86 -9.42
CA ARG A 141 6.13 9.54 -10.70
C ARG A 141 4.85 10.20 -11.22
N PRO A 142 4.96 11.28 -12.03
CA PRO A 142 3.82 11.91 -12.67
C PRO A 142 2.96 10.98 -13.52
N GLU A 143 3.52 9.89 -14.04
CA GLU A 143 2.82 8.86 -14.82
C GLU A 143 1.72 8.16 -14.00
N LEU A 144 1.70 8.31 -12.68
CA LEU A 144 0.55 7.91 -11.85
C LEU A 144 -0.74 8.67 -12.18
N LEU A 145 -0.65 9.86 -12.77
CA LEU A 145 -1.80 10.64 -13.25
C LEU A 145 -2.50 9.97 -14.44
N ASP A 146 -1.81 9.10 -15.17
CA ASP A 146 -2.37 8.35 -16.29
C ASP A 146 -3.11 7.07 -15.83
N GLU A 147 -3.05 6.74 -14.52
CA GLU A 147 -3.70 5.56 -13.95
C GLU A 147 -5.13 5.89 -13.51
N PRO A 148 -6.17 5.47 -14.28
CA PRO A 148 -7.54 5.97 -14.11
C PRO A 148 -8.23 5.52 -12.80
N ALA A 149 -7.66 4.54 -12.11
CA ALA A 149 -8.16 4.02 -10.86
C ALA A 149 -7.33 4.50 -9.65
N THR A 150 -6.29 5.31 -9.86
CA THR A 150 -5.36 5.78 -8.83
C THR A 150 -5.51 7.28 -8.62
N PHE A 151 -5.57 7.69 -7.36
CA PHE A 151 -5.80 9.08 -6.97
C PHE A 151 -4.79 9.46 -5.88
N VAL A 152 -3.88 10.37 -6.19
CA VAL A 152 -2.93 10.94 -5.23
C VAL A 152 -3.65 12.07 -4.49
N LEU A 153 -3.94 11.86 -3.21
CA LEU A 153 -4.65 12.82 -2.36
C LEU A 153 -3.64 13.74 -1.67
N ALA A 154 -3.74 15.03 -1.90
CA ALA A 154 -2.88 16.04 -1.32
C ALA A 154 -3.64 16.91 -0.31
N GLY A 155 -3.20 16.88 0.94
CA GLY A 155 -3.64 17.78 2.00
C GLY A 155 -2.75 19.02 2.03
N ARG A 156 -3.35 20.19 1.83
CA ARG A 156 -2.64 21.47 1.71
C ARG A 156 -2.89 22.38 2.92
N SER A 157 -1.82 22.99 3.39
CA SER A 157 -1.89 24.06 4.38
C SER A 157 -2.51 25.35 3.80
N ALA A 158 -2.80 26.32 4.65
CA ALA A 158 -3.33 27.64 4.24
C ALA A 158 -2.44 28.39 3.23
N CYS A 159 -1.13 28.11 3.21
CA CYS A 159 -0.19 28.69 2.23
C CYS A 159 -0.05 27.83 0.95
N GLY A 160 -0.85 26.79 0.77
CA GLY A 160 -0.90 25.95 -0.41
C GLY A 160 0.15 24.83 -0.47
N ARG A 161 1.02 24.67 0.56
CA ARG A 161 2.01 23.58 0.60
C ARG A 161 1.35 22.25 0.85
N VAL A 162 1.81 21.20 0.18
CA VAL A 162 1.47 19.81 0.53
C VAL A 162 2.13 19.46 1.86
N VAL A 163 1.32 19.14 2.86
CA VAL A 163 1.75 18.83 4.23
C VAL A 163 1.20 17.49 4.73
N ALA A 164 0.28 16.90 4.00
CA ALA A 164 -0.28 15.58 4.27
C ALA A 164 -0.68 14.93 2.96
N GLY A 165 -0.83 13.61 2.95
CA GLY A 165 -1.24 12.91 1.76
C GLY A 165 -1.60 11.45 1.99
N ALA A 166 -2.18 10.86 0.95
CA ALA A 166 -2.44 9.43 0.82
C ALA A 166 -2.60 9.07 -0.65
N VAL A 167 -2.59 7.79 -0.97
CA VAL A 167 -3.03 7.28 -2.26
C VAL A 167 -4.32 6.50 -2.05
N ALA A 168 -5.32 6.79 -2.89
CA ALA A 168 -6.52 5.98 -3.03
C ALA A 168 -6.48 5.25 -4.37
N ASN A 169 -6.78 3.94 -4.40
CA ASN A 169 -6.94 3.20 -5.64
C ASN A 169 -8.27 2.44 -5.65
N ARG A 170 -9.06 2.67 -6.68
CA ARG A 170 -10.40 2.10 -6.79
C ARG A 170 -10.37 0.76 -7.51
N SER A 171 -11.00 -0.25 -6.91
CA SER A 171 -11.44 -1.50 -7.54
C SER A 171 -12.96 -1.53 -7.66
N ASP A 172 -13.52 -2.60 -8.23
CA ASP A 172 -14.98 -2.70 -8.46
C ASP A 172 -15.81 -2.58 -7.17
N GLN A 173 -15.33 -3.16 -6.06
CA GLN A 173 -16.11 -3.31 -4.82
C GLN A 173 -15.53 -2.55 -3.63
N VAL A 174 -14.30 -2.05 -3.72
CA VAL A 174 -13.59 -1.39 -2.62
C VAL A 174 -12.73 -0.24 -3.14
N VAL A 175 -12.37 0.66 -2.25
CA VAL A 175 -11.30 1.62 -2.49
C VAL A 175 -10.15 1.36 -1.51
N GLY A 176 -8.95 1.18 -2.03
CA GLY A 176 -7.73 1.01 -1.24
C GLY A 176 -7.21 2.33 -0.72
N ILE A 177 -6.60 2.31 0.45
CA ILE A 177 -5.86 3.41 1.02
C ILE A 177 -4.43 2.96 1.33
N SER A 178 -3.45 3.79 0.98
CA SER A 178 -2.03 3.52 1.24
C SER A 178 -1.23 4.82 1.31
N ASN A 179 0.04 4.71 1.72
CA ASN A 179 1.01 5.81 1.73
C ASN A 179 0.51 7.07 2.47
N ILE A 180 -0.17 6.88 3.60
CA ILE A 180 -0.70 7.97 4.42
C ILE A 180 0.45 8.66 5.15
N PHE A 181 0.48 9.99 5.11
CA PHE A 181 1.43 10.78 5.86
C PHE A 181 0.87 12.14 6.25
N ALA A 182 1.43 12.73 7.31
CA ALA A 182 1.38 14.15 7.61
C ALA A 182 2.74 14.58 8.15
N LEU A 183 3.20 15.76 7.75
CA LEU A 183 4.48 16.33 8.21
C LEU A 183 4.43 16.73 9.69
N ASP A 184 3.27 17.15 10.16
CA ASP A 184 3.02 17.49 11.56
C ASP A 184 2.01 16.53 12.16
N GLY A 185 2.31 15.98 13.35
CA GLY A 185 1.43 15.08 14.09
C GLY A 185 1.42 13.63 13.60
N GLY A 186 2.29 13.28 12.65
CA GLY A 186 2.41 11.93 12.11
C GLY A 186 1.20 11.47 11.29
N PRO A 187 1.17 10.20 10.84
CA PRO A 187 0.08 9.68 10.02
C PRO A 187 -1.31 9.82 10.64
N ASP A 188 -1.42 9.75 11.99
CA ASP A 188 -2.69 9.89 12.72
C ASP A 188 -3.41 11.22 12.37
N ALA A 189 -2.66 12.30 12.20
CA ALA A 189 -3.22 13.60 11.86
C ALA A 189 -3.81 13.66 10.43
N ALA A 190 -3.37 12.80 9.52
CA ALA A 190 -3.89 12.77 8.15
C ALA A 190 -5.21 12.01 8.01
N TRP A 191 -5.46 10.99 8.84
CA TRP A 191 -6.60 10.08 8.70
C TRP A 191 -7.95 10.77 8.56
N PRO A 192 -8.34 11.75 9.42
CA PRO A 192 -9.67 12.38 9.30
C PRO A 192 -9.88 13.02 7.93
N GLY A 193 -8.89 13.78 7.45
CA GLY A 193 -8.97 14.47 6.16
C GLY A 193 -8.96 13.54 4.96
N VAL A 194 -8.11 12.50 4.98
CA VAL A 194 -8.07 11.47 3.94
C VAL A 194 -9.40 10.73 3.86
N LEU A 195 -9.96 10.29 5.00
CA LEU A 195 -11.22 9.56 5.03
C LEU A 195 -12.39 10.44 4.57
N ASP A 196 -12.41 11.74 4.91
CA ASP A 196 -13.42 12.67 4.42
C ASP A 196 -13.34 12.82 2.89
N ALA A 197 -12.13 13.02 2.34
CA ALA A 197 -11.91 13.10 0.90
C ALA A 197 -12.35 11.81 0.18
N MET A 198 -11.95 10.64 0.69
CA MET A 198 -12.34 9.34 0.12
C MET A 198 -13.85 9.10 0.19
N CYS A 199 -14.52 9.44 1.30
CA CYS A 199 -15.97 9.31 1.42
C CYS A 199 -16.74 10.20 0.44
N ARG A 200 -16.22 11.38 0.11
CA ARG A 200 -16.81 12.25 -0.93
C ARG A 200 -16.62 11.69 -2.33
N MET A 201 -15.44 11.13 -2.62
CA MET A 201 -15.13 10.57 -3.94
C MET A 201 -15.82 9.22 -4.17
N PHE A 202 -15.94 8.41 -3.12
CA PHE A 202 -16.41 7.03 -3.18
C PHE A 202 -17.48 6.74 -2.10
N PRO A 203 -18.64 7.41 -2.12
CA PRO A 203 -19.60 7.40 -1.01
C PRO A 203 -20.21 6.03 -0.72
N THR A 204 -20.13 5.09 -1.67
CA THR A 204 -20.73 3.75 -1.55
C THR A 204 -19.71 2.62 -1.40
N LEU A 205 -18.41 2.93 -1.54
CA LEU A 205 -17.36 1.92 -1.46
C LEU A 205 -16.79 1.84 -0.03
N PRO A 206 -16.63 0.64 0.51
CA PRO A 206 -15.83 0.44 1.72
C PRO A 206 -14.35 0.69 1.43
N VAL A 207 -13.64 1.14 2.47
CA VAL A 207 -12.19 1.38 2.41
C VAL A 207 -11.44 0.16 2.91
N VAL A 208 -10.40 -0.25 2.19
CA VAL A 208 -9.48 -1.32 2.57
C VAL A 208 -8.03 -0.84 2.55
N GLY A 209 -7.19 -1.50 3.33
CA GLY A 209 -5.75 -1.26 3.39
C GLY A 209 -5.09 -2.36 4.19
N TYR A 210 -3.86 -2.14 4.62
CA TYR A 210 -3.22 -2.98 5.63
C TYR A 210 -2.33 -2.13 6.52
N GLU A 211 -2.22 -2.54 7.78
CA GLU A 211 -1.38 -1.87 8.76
C GLU A 211 -0.75 -2.90 9.72
N HIS A 212 0.31 -2.49 10.40
CA HIS A 212 0.99 -3.29 11.42
C HIS A 212 1.40 -2.43 12.62
N GLY A 213 1.76 -3.08 13.73
CA GLY A 213 2.28 -2.39 14.91
C GLY A 213 1.36 -1.27 15.42
N ASP A 214 1.94 -0.11 15.72
CA ASP A 214 1.22 1.05 16.26
C ASP A 214 0.26 1.67 15.22
N ASP A 215 0.59 1.60 13.93
CA ASP A 215 -0.26 2.12 12.86
C ASP A 215 -1.57 1.35 12.73
N LEU A 216 -1.57 0.04 13.05
CA LEU A 216 -2.81 -0.73 13.14
C LEU A 216 -3.73 -0.20 14.25
N ALA A 217 -3.18 0.17 15.40
CA ALA A 217 -3.97 0.76 16.49
C ALA A 217 -4.55 2.14 16.08
N VAL A 218 -3.78 2.92 15.30
CA VAL A 218 -4.27 4.18 14.71
C VAL A 218 -5.45 3.91 13.77
N ALA A 219 -5.32 3.01 12.81
CA ALA A 219 -6.39 2.68 11.87
C ALA A 219 -7.68 2.21 12.58
N VAL A 220 -7.53 1.38 13.62
CA VAL A 220 -8.68 0.92 14.45
C VAL A 220 -9.40 2.10 15.11
N ARG A 221 -8.67 3.10 15.65
CA ARG A 221 -9.30 4.32 16.20
C ARG A 221 -10.10 5.09 15.16
N HIS A 222 -9.70 5.02 13.88
CA HIS A 222 -10.42 5.65 12.76
C HIS A 222 -11.52 4.75 12.16
N GLY A 223 -11.89 3.66 12.86
CA GLY A 223 -13.05 2.82 12.56
C GLY A 223 -12.77 1.72 11.55
N PHE A 224 -11.52 1.32 11.37
CA PHE A 224 -11.15 0.11 10.65
C PHE A 224 -11.23 -1.12 11.55
N GLU A 225 -11.53 -2.25 10.94
CA GLU A 225 -11.54 -3.56 11.57
C GLU A 225 -10.52 -4.47 10.87
N PRO A 226 -9.65 -5.19 11.61
CA PRO A 226 -8.81 -6.23 11.04
C PRO A 226 -9.64 -7.37 10.47
N VAL A 227 -9.35 -7.78 9.22
CA VAL A 227 -10.13 -8.82 8.52
C VAL A 227 -9.33 -10.04 8.12
N GLY A 228 -8.01 -10.01 8.29
CA GLY A 228 -7.15 -11.18 8.07
C GLY A 228 -5.67 -10.82 8.09
N PRO A 229 -4.80 -11.80 8.42
CA PRO A 229 -3.36 -11.59 8.42
C PRO A 229 -2.80 -11.52 7.00
N LEU A 230 -1.67 -10.84 6.87
CA LEU A 230 -0.77 -10.94 5.73
C LEU A 230 0.69 -10.95 6.23
N ARG A 231 1.61 -11.38 5.37
CA ARG A 231 3.02 -11.44 5.67
C ARG A 231 3.84 -10.90 4.51
N ILE A 232 4.88 -10.14 4.83
CA ILE A 232 5.85 -9.70 3.83
C ILE A 232 7.10 -10.56 3.96
N TRP A 233 7.48 -11.19 2.86
CA TRP A 233 8.70 -11.97 2.73
C TRP A 233 9.75 -11.17 1.95
N LEU A 234 11.01 -11.29 2.35
CA LEU A 234 12.17 -10.65 1.70
C LEU A 234 13.24 -11.69 1.38
N HIS A 235 13.67 -11.73 0.11
CA HIS A 235 14.69 -12.65 -0.38
C HIS A 235 16.11 -12.17 -0.04
N GLY A 236 16.96 -13.09 0.39
CA GLY A 236 18.38 -12.84 0.61
C GLY A 236 18.67 -11.92 1.80
N TRP A 237 17.72 -11.72 2.71
CA TRP A 237 17.94 -11.01 3.97
C TRP A 237 18.85 -11.87 4.86
N CYS A 238 20.01 -11.32 5.30
CA CYS A 238 20.83 -11.90 6.33
C CYS A 238 20.76 -11.03 7.57
N SER A 239 20.23 -11.53 8.66
CA SER A 239 20.07 -10.80 9.94
C SER A 239 21.41 -10.40 10.58
N ASP A 240 22.52 -10.98 10.13
CA ASP A 240 23.86 -10.78 10.70
C ASP A 240 24.50 -9.41 10.41
N ARG A 241 23.82 -8.51 9.68
CA ARG A 241 24.38 -7.17 9.34
C ARG A 241 23.97 -6.04 10.28
N MET A 242 23.21 -6.29 11.32
CA MET A 242 22.81 -5.23 12.27
C MET A 242 23.74 -5.07 13.50
N ASP A 243 24.83 -5.84 13.62
CA ASP A 243 25.62 -5.87 14.86
C ASP A 243 27.05 -5.31 14.75
N THR A 244 27.36 -4.47 13.77
CA THR A 244 28.68 -3.80 13.74
C THR A 244 28.59 -2.35 13.25
N SER A 245 28.01 -1.46 14.05
CA SER A 245 28.40 -0.04 14.07
C SER A 245 27.92 0.62 15.38
N GLY A 246 28.45 0.13 16.47
CA GLY A 246 28.42 0.81 17.75
C GLY A 246 29.87 1.04 18.19
N VAL A 247 30.47 2.15 17.84
CA VAL A 247 31.46 2.91 18.63
C VAL A 247 31.37 4.37 18.22
#